data_d22582869e7f874172a6e74f77fec91e
#
_entry.id   d22582869e7f874172a6e74f77fec91e
#
_cell.length_a   1.000
_cell.length_b   1.000
_cell.length_c   1.000
_cell.angle_alpha   90.00
_cell.angle_beta   90.00
_cell.angle_gamma   90.00
#
_symmetry.space_group_name_H-M   'P 1'
#
loop_
_entity.id
_entity.type
_entity.pdbx_description
1 polymer ?
#
loop_
_entity_poly.entity_id
_entity_poly.type
_entity_poly.pdbx_seq_one_letter_code
_entity_poly.pdbx_strand_id
1 'polypeptide(L)'
;MICLFCGIGIILEKNIIKTQKMQKLYWENIANVPFLGVRGNIIARYYNRKLIRCYGIFVGDHCKVGEGLKLPHPNGIVIGNYVKIGNNCTIFQQTTLGAKSIEAWKSGAIHAYPVLEDGVVIYAGAKVIGAVRVGENTCVGAGSLLMRDTQKNSVYAGIPAKRIK
;
A
#
# COMPACT_ATOMS: atom_id res chain seq x y z
N MET A 1 -40.12 -10.77 13.82
CA MET A 1 -39.00 -9.82 13.93
C MET A 1 -37.81 -10.45 13.23
N ILE A 2 -37.75 -10.27 11.91
CA ILE A 2 -36.76 -10.93 11.02
C ILE A 2 -35.48 -10.08 11.09
N CYS A 3 -34.39 -10.76 11.39
CA CYS A 3 -33.10 -10.18 11.73
C CYS A 3 -32.53 -9.33 10.57
N LEU A 4 -32.62 -8.02 10.67
CA LEU A 4 -32.00 -7.04 9.74
C LEU A 4 -30.46 -7.16 9.68
N PHE A 5 -29.85 -7.85 10.64
CA PHE A 5 -28.40 -8.05 10.70
C PHE A 5 -27.86 -9.05 9.66
N CYS A 6 -28.67 -9.98 9.17
CA CYS A 6 -28.21 -10.97 8.19
C CYS A 6 -27.99 -10.38 6.80
N GLY A 7 -28.77 -9.37 6.42
CA GLY A 7 -28.64 -8.67 5.14
C GLY A 7 -27.39 -7.78 5.04
N ILE A 8 -27.01 -7.15 6.13
CA ILE A 8 -25.84 -6.27 6.18
C ILE A 8 -24.56 -7.11 6.11
N GLY A 9 -24.49 -8.27 6.76
CA GLY A 9 -23.35 -9.18 6.70
C GLY A 9 -23.06 -9.66 5.26
N ILE A 10 -24.10 -10.07 4.54
CA ILE A 10 -23.97 -10.55 3.16
C ILE A 10 -23.54 -9.44 2.19
N ILE A 11 -24.00 -8.20 2.43
CA ILE A 11 -23.59 -7.03 1.61
C ILE A 11 -22.13 -6.67 1.90
N LEU A 12 -21.69 -6.75 3.16
CA LEU A 12 -20.31 -6.51 3.55
C LEU A 12 -19.36 -7.58 2.97
N GLU A 13 -19.71 -8.86 3.06
CA GLU A 13 -18.92 -9.94 2.46
C GLU A 13 -18.81 -9.81 0.94
N LYS A 14 -19.91 -9.53 0.24
CA LYS A 14 -19.90 -9.29 -1.21
C LYS A 14 -19.03 -8.10 -1.58
N ASN A 15 -19.02 -7.04 -0.79
CA ASN A 15 -18.18 -5.88 -1.01
C ASN A 15 -16.70 -6.18 -0.73
N ILE A 16 -16.38 -6.96 0.30
CA ILE A 16 -15.01 -7.40 0.60
C ILE A 16 -14.48 -8.29 -0.54
N ILE A 17 -15.25 -9.28 -0.96
CA ILE A 17 -14.87 -10.17 -2.07
C ILE A 17 -14.71 -9.38 -3.38
N LYS A 18 -15.59 -8.41 -3.65
CA LYS A 18 -15.51 -7.53 -4.82
C LYS A 18 -14.28 -6.63 -4.76
N THR A 19 -13.93 -6.14 -3.57
CA THR A 19 -12.72 -5.33 -3.33
C THR A 19 -11.46 -6.16 -3.55
N GLN A 20 -11.38 -7.36 -3.01
CA GLN A 20 -10.25 -8.27 -3.20
C GLN A 20 -10.10 -8.68 -4.67
N LYS A 21 -11.22 -8.98 -5.34
CA LYS A 21 -11.22 -9.30 -6.78
C LYS A 21 -10.78 -8.11 -7.63
N MET A 22 -11.20 -6.90 -7.28
CA MET A 22 -10.74 -5.69 -7.95
C MET A 22 -9.27 -5.39 -7.68
N GLN A 23 -8.80 -5.59 -6.46
CA GLN A 23 -7.39 -5.46 -6.11
C GLN A 23 -6.56 -6.47 -6.91
N LYS A 24 -6.98 -7.74 -6.94
CA LYS A 24 -6.32 -8.77 -7.72
C LYS A 24 -6.26 -8.41 -9.21
N LEU A 25 -7.38 -8.02 -9.81
CA LEU A 25 -7.46 -7.55 -11.20
C LEU A 25 -6.58 -6.31 -11.46
N TYR A 26 -6.51 -5.38 -10.51
CA TYR A 26 -5.67 -4.21 -10.61
C TYR A 26 -4.19 -4.60 -10.63
N TRP A 27 -3.77 -5.46 -9.69
CA TRP A 27 -2.38 -5.91 -9.62
C TRP A 27 -1.98 -6.81 -10.79
N GLU A 28 -2.85 -7.72 -11.23
CA GLU A 28 -2.62 -8.57 -12.40
C GLU A 28 -2.49 -7.74 -13.69
N ASN A 29 -3.26 -6.66 -13.83
CA ASN A 29 -3.17 -5.78 -15.00
C ASN A 29 -2.04 -4.76 -14.93
N ILE A 30 -1.58 -4.38 -13.75
CA ILE A 30 -0.45 -3.44 -13.58
C ILE A 30 0.89 -4.17 -13.48
N ALA A 31 0.96 -5.25 -12.73
CA ALA A 31 2.19 -6.02 -12.55
C ALA A 31 2.63 -6.77 -13.82
N ASN A 32 1.66 -7.18 -14.65
CA ASN A 32 1.90 -7.97 -15.88
C ASN A 32 1.97 -7.11 -17.16
N VAL A 33 1.87 -5.79 -17.08
CA VAL A 33 2.08 -4.95 -18.26
C VAL A 33 3.58 -4.75 -18.44
N PRO A 34 4.20 -5.37 -19.46
CA PRO A 34 5.57 -5.01 -19.82
C PRO A 34 5.57 -3.51 -20.07
N PHE A 35 6.53 -2.83 -19.50
CA PHE A 35 6.85 -1.41 -19.51
C PHE A 35 6.52 -0.70 -20.86
N LEU A 36 5.25 -0.55 -21.13
CA LEU A 36 4.74 0.45 -22.08
C LEU A 36 4.32 1.62 -21.20
N GLY A 37 5.13 2.67 -21.24
CA GLY A 37 4.98 3.84 -20.37
C GLY A 37 3.53 4.26 -20.20
N VAL A 38 3.22 4.72 -19.01
CA VAL A 38 1.89 5.05 -18.43
C VAL A 38 0.90 5.82 -19.33
N ARG A 39 1.33 6.33 -20.47
CA ARG A 39 0.46 6.99 -21.47
C ARG A 39 -0.50 6.04 -22.19
N GLY A 40 -0.31 4.72 -22.14
CA GLY A 40 -1.05 3.76 -22.97
C GLY A 40 -2.08 2.88 -22.25
N ASN A 41 -2.07 2.74 -20.92
CA ASN A 41 -2.98 1.77 -20.31
C ASN A 41 -4.25 2.41 -19.74
N ILE A 42 -5.26 2.56 -20.60
CA ILE A 42 -6.60 3.04 -20.25
C ILE A 42 -7.20 2.23 -19.10
N ILE A 43 -6.92 0.92 -19.05
CA ILE A 43 -7.41 -0.02 -18.04
C ILE A 43 -6.83 0.31 -16.67
N ALA A 44 -5.52 0.51 -16.56
CA ALA A 44 -4.87 0.87 -15.31
C ALA A 44 -5.37 2.22 -14.77
N ARG A 45 -5.55 3.22 -15.66
CA ARG A 45 -6.13 4.53 -15.29
C ARG A 45 -7.58 4.41 -14.81
N TYR A 46 -8.37 3.56 -15.43
CA TYR A 46 -9.74 3.30 -15.00
C TYR A 46 -9.78 2.71 -13.58
N TYR A 47 -8.99 1.67 -13.31
CA TYR A 47 -8.95 1.04 -12.00
C TYR A 47 -8.37 1.98 -10.93
N ASN A 48 -7.34 2.77 -11.21
CA ASN A 48 -6.79 3.74 -10.27
C ASN A 48 -7.84 4.79 -9.88
N ARG A 49 -8.57 5.35 -10.86
CA ARG A 49 -9.69 6.27 -10.59
C ARG A 49 -10.77 5.62 -9.72
N LYS A 50 -11.06 4.35 -9.94
CA LYS A 50 -12.06 3.61 -9.16
C LYS A 50 -11.57 3.36 -7.74
N LEU A 51 -10.31 3.01 -7.54
CA LEU A 51 -9.70 2.88 -6.21
C LEU A 51 -9.76 4.20 -5.43
N ILE A 52 -9.44 5.32 -6.07
CA ILE A 52 -9.52 6.64 -5.44
C ILE A 52 -10.97 6.97 -5.05
N ARG A 53 -11.93 6.80 -5.96
CA ARG A 53 -13.34 7.17 -5.72
C ARG A 53 -14.03 6.29 -4.69
N CYS A 54 -13.78 4.98 -4.71
CA CYS A 54 -14.51 4.02 -3.88
C CYS A 54 -13.85 3.78 -2.53
N TYR A 55 -12.51 3.93 -2.44
CA TYR A 55 -11.74 3.53 -1.26
C TYR A 55 -10.76 4.59 -0.78
N GLY A 56 -10.61 5.71 -1.48
CA GLY A 56 -9.60 6.71 -1.15
C GLY A 56 -8.18 6.17 -1.26
N ILE A 57 -7.95 5.13 -2.07
CA ILE A 57 -6.62 4.55 -2.26
C ILE A 57 -5.97 5.20 -3.47
N PHE A 58 -4.81 5.80 -3.25
CA PHE A 58 -3.95 6.30 -4.32
C PHE A 58 -2.76 5.36 -4.52
N VAL A 59 -2.53 4.97 -5.77
CA VAL A 59 -1.33 4.22 -6.17
C VAL A 59 -0.62 4.99 -7.26
N GLY A 60 0.61 5.35 -6.97
CA GLY A 60 1.46 6.11 -7.89
C GLY A 60 1.92 5.30 -9.08
N ASP A 61 2.34 6.02 -10.12
CA ASP A 61 2.91 5.42 -11.31
C ASP A 61 4.23 4.70 -10.99
N HIS A 62 4.57 3.67 -11.75
CA HIS A 62 5.80 2.89 -11.59
C HIS A 62 5.97 2.16 -10.25
N CYS A 63 4.93 2.11 -9.41
CA CYS A 63 4.90 1.28 -8.22
C CYS A 63 5.04 -0.20 -8.61
N LYS A 64 5.86 -0.95 -7.85
CA LYS A 64 6.01 -2.40 -8.03
C LYS A 64 5.45 -3.11 -6.80
N VAL A 65 4.60 -4.08 -7.02
CA VAL A 65 3.95 -4.83 -5.95
C VAL A 65 4.13 -6.32 -6.21
N GLY A 66 4.65 -7.01 -5.20
CA GLY A 66 4.79 -8.46 -5.20
C GLY A 66 3.45 -9.18 -4.99
N GLU A 67 3.49 -10.48 -4.98
CA GLU A 67 2.31 -11.33 -4.82
C GLU A 67 1.78 -11.29 -3.38
N GLY A 68 0.48 -11.55 -3.21
CA GLY A 68 -0.12 -11.73 -1.89
C GLY A 68 -0.24 -10.47 -1.04
N LEU A 69 -0.21 -9.25 -1.64
CA LEU A 69 -0.50 -8.01 -0.90
C LEU A 69 -1.90 -8.06 -0.29
N LYS A 70 -1.99 -7.78 1.02
CA LYS A 70 -3.24 -7.74 1.78
C LYS A 70 -3.54 -6.30 2.20
N LEU A 71 -4.78 -5.86 1.97
CA LEU A 71 -5.30 -4.57 2.43
C LEU A 71 -6.57 -4.84 3.25
N PRO A 72 -6.47 -5.17 4.55
CA PRO A 72 -7.64 -5.58 5.37
C PRO A 72 -8.73 -4.51 5.44
N HIS A 73 -8.33 -3.25 5.54
CA HIS A 73 -9.21 -2.09 5.58
C HIS A 73 -8.80 -1.08 4.50
N PRO A 74 -9.22 -1.26 3.25
CA PRO A 74 -8.75 -0.49 2.11
C PRO A 74 -9.35 0.93 2.09
N ASN A 75 -8.85 1.83 2.93
CA ASN A 75 -9.31 3.21 3.02
C ASN A 75 -8.15 4.17 3.30
N GLY A 76 -8.04 5.25 2.53
CA GLY A 76 -7.09 6.34 2.75
C GLY A 76 -5.62 5.91 2.63
N ILE A 77 -5.32 4.88 1.84
CA ILE A 77 -3.95 4.40 1.64
C ILE A 77 -3.30 5.17 0.48
N VAL A 78 -2.10 5.68 0.71
CA VAL A 78 -1.31 6.37 -0.31
C VAL A 78 -0.01 5.61 -0.55
N ILE A 79 0.13 5.08 -1.75
CA ILE A 79 1.35 4.42 -2.23
C ILE A 79 1.95 5.31 -3.30
N GLY A 80 3.08 5.94 -2.98
CA GLY A 80 3.77 6.89 -3.86
C GLY A 80 4.36 6.25 -5.12
N ASN A 81 4.78 7.11 -6.05
CA ASN A 81 5.49 6.67 -7.26
C ASN A 81 6.74 5.87 -6.87
N TYR A 82 7.10 4.89 -7.69
CA TYR A 82 8.31 4.07 -7.53
C TYR A 82 8.44 3.29 -6.20
N VAL A 83 7.43 3.29 -5.33
CA VAL A 83 7.40 2.41 -4.15
C VAL A 83 7.52 0.95 -4.62
N LYS A 84 8.34 0.18 -3.91
CA LYS A 84 8.45 -1.26 -4.13
C LYS A 84 7.91 -1.99 -2.91
N ILE A 85 6.99 -2.92 -3.13
CA ILE A 85 6.38 -3.75 -2.10
C ILE A 85 6.68 -5.20 -2.44
N GLY A 86 7.28 -5.91 -1.51
CA GLY A 86 7.60 -7.33 -1.63
C GLY A 86 6.36 -8.23 -1.55
N ASN A 87 6.58 -9.52 -1.45
CA ASN A 87 5.53 -10.53 -1.39
C ASN A 87 4.89 -10.60 0.00
N ASN A 88 3.61 -11.00 0.05
CA ASN A 88 2.86 -11.26 1.29
C ASN A 88 2.83 -10.10 2.30
N CYS A 89 3.02 -8.87 1.84
CA CYS A 89 2.92 -7.69 2.67
C CYS A 89 1.48 -7.42 3.10
N THR A 90 1.32 -6.75 4.26
CA THR A 90 0.01 -6.31 4.76
C THR A 90 0.06 -4.83 5.07
N ILE A 91 -0.85 -4.05 4.48
CA ILE A 91 -0.93 -2.60 4.69
C ILE A 91 -2.34 -2.24 5.17
N PHE A 92 -2.41 -1.66 6.35
CA PHE A 92 -3.67 -1.22 6.94
C PHE A 92 -4.05 0.19 6.47
N GLN A 93 -5.26 0.62 6.83
CA GLN A 93 -5.84 1.90 6.44
C GLN A 93 -4.99 3.11 6.83
N GLN A 94 -5.18 4.23 6.10
CA GLN A 94 -4.57 5.54 6.35
C GLN A 94 -3.03 5.53 6.35
N THR A 95 -2.44 4.51 5.73
CA THR A 95 -0.98 4.39 5.58
C THR A 95 -0.48 5.26 4.43
N THR A 96 0.68 5.88 4.61
CA THR A 96 1.37 6.63 3.56
C THR A 96 2.75 6.06 3.32
N LEU A 97 3.04 5.68 2.09
CA LEU A 97 4.37 5.31 1.59
C LEU A 97 4.80 6.37 0.57
N GLY A 98 5.73 7.25 0.92
CA GLY A 98 6.00 8.43 0.09
C GLY A 98 7.43 8.93 0.08
N ALA A 99 7.71 9.88 -0.82
CA ALA A 99 8.99 10.59 -0.87
C ALA A 99 9.14 11.55 0.30
N LYS A 100 10.39 11.88 0.66
CA LYS A 100 10.71 12.76 1.79
C LYS A 100 10.44 14.24 1.49
N SER A 101 10.53 14.66 0.22
CA SER A 101 10.38 16.05 -0.16
C SER A 101 9.66 16.24 -1.48
N ILE A 102 9.18 17.45 -1.73
CA ILE A 102 8.54 17.85 -2.99
C ILE A 102 9.54 17.79 -4.15
N GLU A 103 10.79 18.15 -3.92
CA GLU A 103 11.87 18.11 -4.90
C GLU A 103 12.13 16.68 -5.33
N ALA A 104 12.21 15.73 -4.39
CA ALA A 104 12.36 14.31 -4.66
C ALA A 104 11.16 13.75 -5.45
N TRP A 105 9.95 14.23 -5.17
CA TRP A 105 8.75 13.87 -5.91
C TRP A 105 8.77 14.46 -7.33
N LYS A 106 9.12 15.74 -7.50
CA LYS A 106 9.17 16.43 -8.80
C LYS A 106 10.26 15.89 -9.72
N SER A 107 11.42 15.57 -9.17
CA SER A 107 12.55 15.03 -9.95
C SER A 107 12.31 13.60 -10.42
N GLY A 108 11.28 12.91 -9.92
CA GLY A 108 11.02 11.51 -10.23
C GLY A 108 12.16 10.57 -9.77
N ALA A 109 12.89 10.97 -8.72
CA ALA A 109 14.01 10.21 -8.21
C ALA A 109 13.54 8.83 -7.69
N ILE A 110 13.84 7.78 -8.43
CA ILE A 110 13.43 6.41 -8.14
C ILE A 110 13.86 5.97 -6.74
N HIS A 111 15.03 6.44 -6.31
CA HIS A 111 15.60 6.10 -4.99
C HIS A 111 15.04 6.93 -3.83
N ALA A 112 14.08 7.82 -4.08
CA ALA A 112 13.49 8.67 -3.03
C ALA A 112 12.30 8.02 -2.32
N TYR A 113 11.94 6.80 -2.70
CA TYR A 113 10.73 6.13 -2.24
C TYR A 113 11.04 4.87 -1.43
N PRO A 114 10.11 4.49 -0.54
CA PRO A 114 10.26 3.29 0.29
C PRO A 114 10.33 1.99 -0.52
N VAL A 115 11.08 1.05 0.06
CA VAL A 115 11.12 -0.35 -0.36
C VAL A 115 10.70 -1.22 0.81
N LEU A 116 9.61 -1.95 0.67
CA LEU A 116 9.17 -2.96 1.64
C LEU A 116 9.66 -4.32 1.15
N GLU A 117 10.39 -5.05 1.99
CA GLU A 117 10.76 -6.43 1.72
C GLU A 117 9.57 -7.39 1.99
N ASP A 118 9.75 -8.68 1.83
CA ASP A 118 8.69 -9.67 1.95
C ASP A 118 8.12 -9.74 3.37
N GLY A 119 6.83 -10.02 3.50
CA GLY A 119 6.15 -10.23 4.77
C GLY A 119 6.02 -8.99 5.66
N VAL A 120 6.34 -7.80 5.17
CA VAL A 120 6.23 -6.56 5.95
C VAL A 120 4.79 -6.25 6.30
N VAL A 121 4.57 -5.80 7.54
CA VAL A 121 3.25 -5.36 8.04
C VAL A 121 3.32 -3.87 8.41
N ILE A 122 2.51 -3.06 7.75
CA ILE A 122 2.37 -1.63 8.06
C ILE A 122 1.01 -1.41 8.71
N TYR A 123 1.00 -1.06 9.99
CA TYR A 123 -0.23 -0.85 10.73
C TYR A 123 -0.88 0.50 10.45
N ALA A 124 -2.14 0.63 10.88
CA ALA A 124 -3.02 1.76 10.57
C ALA A 124 -2.38 3.13 10.86
N GLY A 125 -2.52 4.07 9.93
CA GLY A 125 -2.03 5.44 10.07
C GLY A 125 -0.50 5.60 10.04
N ALA A 126 0.27 4.52 9.90
CA ALA A 126 1.71 4.61 9.84
C ALA A 126 2.18 5.29 8.54
N LYS A 127 3.28 6.02 8.63
CA LYS A 127 3.91 6.73 7.52
C LYS A 127 5.34 6.24 7.34
N VAL A 128 5.67 5.77 6.14
CA VAL A 128 7.04 5.40 5.74
C VAL A 128 7.49 6.39 4.69
N ILE A 129 8.45 7.23 5.04
CA ILE A 129 8.77 8.43 4.26
C ILE A 129 10.24 8.48 3.89
N GLY A 130 10.49 8.61 2.58
CA GLY A 130 11.83 8.73 2.01
C GLY A 130 12.39 7.42 1.47
N ALA A 131 13.69 7.42 1.17
CA ALA A 131 14.44 6.26 0.68
C ALA A 131 14.68 5.24 1.80
N VAL A 132 13.60 4.67 2.33
CA VAL A 132 13.63 3.75 3.47
C VAL A 132 13.46 2.32 2.99
N ARG A 133 14.36 1.42 3.45
CA ARG A 133 14.20 -0.02 3.30
C ARG A 133 13.60 -0.60 4.57
N VAL A 134 12.42 -1.19 4.45
CA VAL A 134 11.78 -1.94 5.54
C VAL A 134 12.12 -3.41 5.37
N GLY A 135 12.91 -3.94 6.30
CA GLY A 135 13.42 -5.29 6.24
C GLY A 135 12.33 -6.36 6.34
N GLU A 136 12.64 -7.54 5.86
CA GLU A 136 11.76 -8.71 5.80
C GLU A 136 11.06 -8.98 7.15
N ASN A 137 9.77 -9.33 7.10
CA ASN A 137 8.92 -9.65 8.26
C ASN A 137 8.91 -8.56 9.37
N THR A 138 9.24 -7.32 9.02
CA THR A 138 9.21 -6.20 9.96
C THR A 138 7.79 -5.65 10.10
N CYS A 139 7.44 -5.29 11.33
CA CYS A 139 6.19 -4.61 11.64
C CYS A 139 6.44 -3.12 11.93
N VAL A 140 5.67 -2.24 11.30
CA VAL A 140 5.63 -0.81 11.61
C VAL A 140 4.35 -0.50 12.35
N GLY A 141 4.45 -0.11 13.61
CA GLY A 141 3.32 0.09 14.53
C GLY A 141 2.36 1.18 14.05
N ALA A 142 1.12 1.14 14.56
CA ALA A 142 0.08 2.09 14.20
C ALA A 142 0.50 3.55 14.51
N GLY A 143 0.15 4.48 13.63
CA GLY A 143 0.47 5.91 13.76
C GLY A 143 1.96 6.26 13.73
N SER A 144 2.84 5.32 13.47
CA SER A 144 4.29 5.53 13.51
C SER A 144 4.81 6.29 12.30
N LEU A 145 5.90 7.04 12.50
CA LEU A 145 6.63 7.74 11.44
C LEU A 145 8.01 7.11 11.26
N LEU A 146 8.15 6.29 10.21
CA LEU A 146 9.40 5.63 9.86
C LEU A 146 10.13 6.41 8.76
N MET A 147 11.36 6.84 9.05
CA MET A 147 12.22 7.61 8.14
C MET A 147 13.64 7.05 8.04
N ARG A 148 13.87 5.85 8.55
CA ARG A 148 15.16 5.16 8.53
C ARG A 148 14.96 3.69 8.22
N ASP A 149 16.00 3.06 7.69
CA ASP A 149 16.00 1.63 7.41
C ASP A 149 15.76 0.81 8.68
N THR A 150 15.13 -0.34 8.49
CA THR A 150 14.86 -1.27 9.58
C THR A 150 15.63 -2.57 9.41
N GLN A 151 15.85 -3.24 10.52
CA GLN A 151 16.35 -4.62 10.52
C GLN A 151 15.18 -5.57 10.21
N LYS A 152 15.48 -6.73 9.67
CA LYS A 152 14.49 -7.80 9.46
C LYS A 152 13.98 -8.36 10.78
N ASN A 153 12.79 -8.96 10.75
CA ASN A 153 12.15 -9.64 11.91
C ASN A 153 12.05 -8.73 13.15
N SER A 154 11.73 -7.46 12.96
CA SER A 154 11.74 -6.44 14.01
C SER A 154 10.43 -5.68 14.09
N VAL A 155 10.20 -5.00 15.21
CA VAL A 155 9.05 -4.13 15.40
C VAL A 155 9.52 -2.71 15.66
N TYR A 156 9.01 -1.76 14.89
CA TYR A 156 9.28 -0.33 15.02
C TYR A 156 7.99 0.41 15.35
N ALA A 157 8.04 1.32 16.31
CA ALA A 157 6.88 2.15 16.67
C ALA A 157 7.29 3.53 17.18
N GLY A 158 6.35 4.49 17.10
CA GLY A 158 6.50 5.86 17.61
C GLY A 158 6.78 6.91 16.54
N ILE A 159 6.96 8.18 16.97
CA ILE A 159 7.23 9.34 16.13
C ILE A 159 8.42 10.10 16.73
N PRO A 160 9.63 9.99 16.12
CA PRO A 160 10.01 9.06 15.05
C PRO A 160 10.02 7.61 15.53
N ALA A 161 9.79 6.67 14.58
CA ALA A 161 9.74 5.25 14.91
C ALA A 161 11.11 4.73 15.37
N LYS A 162 11.11 3.99 16.49
CA LYS A 162 12.28 3.31 17.06
C LYS A 162 11.99 1.83 17.17
N ARG A 163 13.05 1.01 17.11
CA ARG A 163 12.93 -0.43 17.33
C ARG A 163 12.49 -0.70 18.76
N ILE A 164 11.45 -1.52 18.92
CA ILE A 164 10.91 -1.94 20.23
C ILE A 164 11.05 -3.45 20.44
N LYS A 165 11.33 -4.20 19.37
CA LYS A 165 11.58 -5.64 19.41
C LYS A 165 12.49 -6.06 18.25
#